data_dedd60a7e773e4454d2eb1149142895d
#
_entry.id   dedd60a7e773e4454d2eb1149142895d
#
_cell.length_a   1.000
_cell.length_b   1.000
_cell.length_c   1.000
_cell.angle_alpha   90.00
_cell.angle_beta   90.00
_cell.angle_gamma   90.00
#
_symmetry.space_group_name_H-M   'P 1'
#
loop_
_entity.id
_entity.type
_entity.pdbx_description
1 polymer ?
#
loop_
_entity_poly.entity_id
_entity_poly.type
_entity_poly.pdbx_seq_one_letter_code
_entity_poly.pdbx_strand_id
1 'polypeptide(L)'
;RRIYTHEETSFGWSVNRFVFSLKAGIKAEHRELDSELSGLTNLPGLLSNNEKNTYFHTFAGPELVYNYGKWRARLNVPLSYYHYRFTKEEQAINDLLLSPLLGIYWDFSGNLKFYTSGALGEKPYMFNNRYQGLILNNYRTLQQGTYEYATGSQKMLSSGFNYKNTSQGLFASLNINRIWNIDPYRNIQQFVSDDFRIYTSTKQETKSNSWLGNASFSVSLDFIRGMAGIDVQYFNSSSLLIAEKQTMPYRTEMCNIEFKANGQLVSWINWSYRVAHNLYTLSINEMDKNTLHGW
;
A
#
# COMPACT_ATOMS: atom_id res chain seq x y z
N ARG A 1 -7.92 -10.46 22.35
CA ARG A 1 -9.18 -9.68 22.30
C ARG A 1 -8.91 -8.30 21.71
N ARG A 2 -9.85 -7.76 20.91
CA ARG A 2 -9.77 -6.43 20.32
C ARG A 2 -11.11 -5.72 20.48
N ILE A 3 -11.07 -4.48 20.96
CA ILE A 3 -12.22 -3.58 21.02
C ILE A 3 -11.84 -2.33 20.23
N TYR A 4 -12.69 -1.92 19.30
CA TYR A 4 -12.41 -0.83 18.38
C TYR A 4 -13.63 0.09 18.23
N THR A 5 -13.41 1.40 18.25
CA THR A 5 -14.40 2.40 17.88
C THR A 5 -13.81 3.40 16.90
N HIS A 6 -14.63 3.89 15.97
CA HIS A 6 -14.27 4.90 15.00
C HIS A 6 -15.47 5.79 14.72
N GLU A 7 -15.29 7.08 14.92
CA GLU A 7 -16.26 8.09 14.60
C GLU A 7 -15.63 9.16 13.71
N GLU A 8 -16.36 9.57 12.67
CA GLU A 8 -15.92 10.58 11.71
C GLU A 8 -17.06 11.54 11.41
N THR A 9 -16.75 12.82 11.34
CA THR A 9 -17.64 13.86 10.89
C THR A 9 -17.00 14.65 9.76
N SER A 10 -17.81 15.17 8.85
CA SER A 10 -17.34 16.04 7.78
C SER A 10 -18.25 17.24 7.64
N PHE A 11 -17.64 18.38 7.39
CA PHE A 11 -18.32 19.64 7.14
C PHE A 11 -17.73 20.28 5.86
N GLY A 12 -18.59 20.86 5.02
CA GLY A 12 -18.13 21.47 3.77
C GLY A 12 -19.00 22.65 3.37
N TRP A 13 -18.39 23.63 2.71
CA TRP A 13 -19.07 24.77 2.10
C TRP A 13 -18.38 25.18 0.80
N SER A 14 -19.10 25.83 -0.09
CA SER A 14 -18.55 26.31 -1.35
C SER A 14 -18.74 27.82 -1.49
N VAL A 15 -17.72 28.49 -2.00
CA VAL A 15 -17.74 29.91 -2.32
C VAL A 15 -17.10 30.11 -3.69
N ASN A 16 -17.90 30.53 -4.67
CA ASN A 16 -17.45 30.72 -6.05
C ASN A 16 -16.77 29.45 -6.63
N ARG A 17 -15.46 29.54 -6.85
CA ARG A 17 -14.62 28.48 -7.44
C ARG A 17 -13.97 27.59 -6.38
N PHE A 18 -14.13 27.92 -5.11
CA PHE A 18 -13.53 27.20 -4.01
C PHE A 18 -14.55 26.32 -3.31
N VAL A 19 -14.13 25.12 -2.99
CA VAL A 19 -14.84 24.22 -2.08
C VAL A 19 -13.91 23.92 -0.92
N PHE A 20 -14.37 24.25 0.27
CA PHE A 20 -13.68 23.95 1.52
C PHE A 20 -14.37 22.78 2.18
N SER A 21 -13.62 21.83 2.69
CA SER A 21 -14.15 20.79 3.54
C SER A 21 -13.21 20.49 4.69
N LEU A 22 -13.78 20.08 5.80
CA LEU A 22 -13.06 19.64 6.99
C LEU A 22 -13.60 18.27 7.39
N LYS A 23 -12.73 17.29 7.44
CA LYS A 23 -12.99 16.00 8.07
C LYS A 23 -12.29 15.94 9.39
N ALA A 24 -12.98 15.50 10.42
CA ALA A 24 -12.38 15.27 11.73
C ALA A 24 -12.93 13.97 12.32
N GLY A 25 -12.11 13.28 13.08
CA GLY A 25 -12.55 12.03 13.67
C GLY A 25 -11.65 11.53 14.78
N ILE A 26 -12.16 10.48 15.41
CA ILE A 26 -11.55 9.81 16.54
C ILE A 26 -11.55 8.31 16.29
N LYS A 27 -10.43 7.67 16.61
CA LYS A 27 -10.31 6.20 16.64
C LYS A 27 -9.74 5.81 17.99
N ALA A 28 -10.35 4.84 18.63
CA ALA A 28 -9.81 4.25 19.84
C ALA A 28 -9.79 2.73 19.69
N GLU A 29 -8.70 2.14 20.13
CA GLU A 29 -8.53 0.70 20.07
C GLU A 29 -7.86 0.20 21.34
N HIS A 30 -8.43 -0.86 21.91
CA HIS A 30 -7.84 -1.60 23.00
C HIS A 30 -7.60 -3.03 22.55
N ARG A 31 -6.39 -3.52 22.77
CA ARG A 31 -5.95 -4.87 22.44
C ARG A 31 -5.38 -5.58 23.63
N GLU A 32 -5.77 -6.83 23.78
CA GLU A 32 -5.17 -7.79 24.69
C GLU A 32 -4.61 -8.94 23.87
N LEU A 33 -3.34 -9.23 24.03
CA LEU A 33 -2.66 -10.38 23.47
C LEU A 33 -2.17 -11.25 24.61
N ASP A 34 -2.77 -12.41 24.74
CA ASP A 34 -2.35 -13.47 25.67
C ASP A 34 -2.10 -14.71 24.83
N SER A 35 -0.87 -15.18 24.85
CA SER A 35 -0.45 -16.36 24.08
C SER A 35 0.71 -17.06 24.74
N GLU A 36 0.74 -18.38 24.66
CA GLU A 36 1.81 -19.25 25.15
C GLU A 36 2.13 -20.30 24.09
N LEU A 37 3.41 -20.49 23.82
CA LEU A 37 3.93 -21.56 23.00
C LEU A 37 4.39 -22.71 23.88
N SER A 38 3.81 -23.89 23.69
CA SER A 38 4.17 -25.11 24.38
C SER A 38 4.71 -26.17 23.40
N GLY A 39 5.48 -27.11 23.91
CA GLY A 39 6.01 -28.24 23.12
C GLY A 39 7.23 -27.92 22.27
N LEU A 40 7.74 -26.69 22.30
CA LEU A 40 8.95 -26.28 21.60
C LEU A 40 10.08 -26.05 22.63
N THR A 41 11.06 -26.92 22.64
CA THR A 41 12.23 -26.80 23.49
C THR A 41 13.40 -26.17 22.74
N ASN A 42 14.23 -25.37 23.42
CA ASN A 42 15.42 -24.72 22.85
C ASN A 42 15.19 -23.60 21.83
N LEU A 43 14.03 -22.93 21.85
CA LEU A 43 13.85 -21.73 21.06
C LEU A 43 14.46 -20.51 21.75
N PRO A 44 15.14 -19.61 21.02
CA PRO A 44 15.55 -18.33 21.58
C PRO A 44 14.35 -17.41 21.76
N GLY A 45 14.23 -16.77 22.92
CA GLY A 45 13.22 -15.75 23.19
C GLY A 45 12.13 -16.19 24.19
N LEU A 46 11.20 -15.28 24.45
CA LEU A 46 10.07 -15.52 25.34
C LEU A 46 9.00 -16.35 24.62
N LEU A 47 8.50 -17.37 25.26
CA LEU A 47 7.47 -18.26 24.72
C LEU A 47 6.04 -17.80 25.04
N SER A 48 5.90 -16.73 25.82
CA SER A 48 4.59 -16.22 26.24
C SER A 48 4.48 -14.71 25.99
N ASN A 49 3.26 -14.27 25.69
CA ASN A 49 2.89 -12.87 25.59
C ASN A 49 1.72 -12.61 26.55
N ASN A 50 1.79 -11.51 27.28
CA ASN A 50 0.69 -10.94 28.03
C ASN A 50 0.76 -9.42 27.88
N GLU A 51 0.15 -8.94 26.81
CA GLU A 51 0.24 -7.54 26.39
C GLU A 51 -1.13 -6.89 26.34
N LYS A 52 -1.23 -5.70 26.95
CA LYS A 52 -2.43 -4.84 26.85
C LYS A 52 -2.00 -3.51 26.27
N ASN A 53 -2.54 -3.18 25.15
CA ASN A 53 -2.17 -1.99 24.41
C ASN A 53 -3.40 -1.14 24.12
N THR A 54 -3.33 0.14 24.39
CA THR A 54 -4.38 1.10 24.07
C THR A 54 -3.85 2.14 23.10
N TYR A 55 -4.63 2.42 22.09
CA TYR A 55 -4.34 3.35 21.03
C TYR A 55 -5.49 4.34 20.88
N PHE A 56 -5.14 5.60 20.83
CA PHE A 56 -6.07 6.68 20.57
C PHE A 56 -5.52 7.55 19.43
N HIS A 57 -6.34 7.83 18.45
CA HIS A 57 -6.00 8.63 17.30
C HIS A 57 -7.08 9.65 17.01
N THR A 58 -6.72 10.92 17.05
CA THR A 58 -7.57 12.00 16.56
C THR A 58 -6.98 12.57 15.28
N PHE A 59 -7.84 12.99 14.37
CA PHE A 59 -7.40 13.62 13.14
C PHE A 59 -8.31 14.76 12.72
N ALA A 60 -7.72 15.72 12.02
CA ALA A 60 -8.41 16.79 11.32
C ALA A 60 -7.78 16.95 9.94
N GLY A 61 -8.61 16.91 8.88
CA GLY A 61 -8.16 16.98 7.49
C GLY A 61 -8.86 18.12 6.74
N PRO A 62 -8.33 19.36 6.81
CA PRO A 62 -8.80 20.43 5.95
C PRO A 62 -8.48 20.13 4.49
N GLU A 63 -9.46 20.36 3.63
CA GLU A 63 -9.35 20.20 2.19
C GLU A 63 -9.79 21.47 1.49
N LEU A 64 -9.05 21.87 0.49
CA LEU A 64 -9.37 22.96 -0.42
C LEU A 64 -9.40 22.43 -1.84
N VAL A 65 -10.51 22.61 -2.53
CA VAL A 65 -10.65 22.35 -3.96
C VAL A 65 -10.89 23.66 -4.69
N TYR A 66 -10.09 23.94 -5.70
CA TYR A 66 -10.23 25.05 -6.60
C TYR A 66 -10.62 24.58 -7.99
N ASN A 67 -11.73 25.08 -8.53
CA ASN A 67 -12.26 24.76 -9.85
C ASN A 67 -12.18 25.98 -10.77
N TYR A 68 -11.49 25.84 -11.90
CA TYR A 68 -11.38 26.89 -12.90
C TYR A 68 -11.44 26.32 -14.32
N GLY A 69 -12.58 26.49 -14.95
CA GLY A 69 -12.82 25.97 -16.30
C GLY A 69 -12.59 24.46 -16.36
N LYS A 70 -11.54 24.05 -17.08
CA LYS A 70 -11.15 22.65 -17.26
C LYS A 70 -10.16 22.15 -16.19
N TRP A 71 -9.79 22.99 -15.25
CA TRP A 71 -8.80 22.68 -14.22
C TRP A 71 -9.47 22.50 -12.87
N ARG A 72 -8.98 21.53 -12.11
CA ARG A 72 -9.31 21.33 -10.70
C ARG A 72 -8.01 21.08 -9.94
N ALA A 73 -7.73 21.90 -8.95
CA ALA A 73 -6.67 21.66 -7.99
C ALA A 73 -7.28 21.27 -6.64
N ARG A 74 -6.72 20.30 -5.98
CA ARG A 74 -7.14 19.80 -4.66
C ARG A 74 -5.94 19.75 -3.73
N LEU A 75 -6.03 20.43 -2.61
CA LEU A 75 -5.06 20.36 -1.52
C LEU A 75 -5.77 19.77 -0.29
N ASN A 76 -5.24 18.70 0.25
CA ASN A 76 -5.70 18.10 1.50
C ASN A 76 -4.50 18.01 2.46
N VAL A 77 -4.69 18.45 3.71
CA VAL A 77 -3.61 18.55 4.71
C VAL A 77 -4.06 17.87 6.00
N PRO A 78 -4.19 16.54 6.04
CA PRO A 78 -4.59 15.84 7.25
C PRO A 78 -3.49 15.92 8.31
N LEU A 79 -3.90 16.31 9.52
CA LEU A 79 -3.10 16.33 10.73
C LEU A 79 -3.64 15.23 11.65
N SER A 80 -2.78 14.36 12.13
CA SER A 80 -3.12 13.20 12.95
C SER A 80 -2.33 13.24 14.26
N TYR A 81 -3.02 13.19 15.37
CA TYR A 81 -2.44 13.01 16.69
C TYR A 81 -2.67 11.60 17.18
N TYR A 82 -1.61 10.95 17.60
CA TYR A 82 -1.58 9.58 18.09
C TYR A 82 -1.16 9.55 19.55
N HIS A 83 -1.87 8.80 20.34
CA HIS A 83 -1.55 8.51 21.73
C HIS A 83 -1.54 7.00 21.94
N TYR A 84 -0.39 6.45 22.34
CA TYR A 84 -0.21 5.04 22.61
C TYR A 84 0.14 4.80 24.05
N ARG A 85 -0.51 3.82 24.66
CA ARG A 85 -0.19 3.32 25.98
C ARG A 85 0.01 1.82 25.93
N PHE A 86 1.17 1.37 26.36
CA PHE A 86 1.57 -0.02 26.37
C PHE A 86 1.79 -0.49 27.80
N THR A 87 1.46 -1.77 28.09
CA THR A 87 1.52 -2.32 29.46
C THR A 87 2.92 -2.29 30.07
N LYS A 88 3.94 -2.44 29.24
CA LYS A 88 5.33 -2.55 29.71
C LYS A 88 6.12 -1.24 29.60
N GLU A 89 5.50 -0.17 29.13
CA GLU A 89 6.14 1.15 29.06
C GLU A 89 5.54 2.07 30.14
N GLU A 90 6.41 2.70 30.93
CA GLU A 90 6.00 3.64 31.97
C GLU A 90 5.42 4.93 31.35
N GLN A 91 5.88 5.30 30.16
CA GLN A 91 5.46 6.53 29.50
C GLN A 91 4.62 6.25 28.26
N ALA A 92 3.54 7.02 28.10
CA ALA A 92 2.77 7.02 26.88
C ALA A 92 3.56 7.68 25.73
N ILE A 93 3.41 7.14 24.54
CA ILE A 93 4.01 7.73 23.33
C ILE A 93 2.98 8.61 22.66
N ASN A 94 3.38 9.85 22.37
CA ASN A 94 2.57 10.82 21.64
C ASN A 94 3.26 11.19 20.33
N ASP A 95 2.49 11.28 19.25
CA ASP A 95 3.02 11.62 17.95
C ASP A 95 2.04 12.50 17.17
N LEU A 96 2.58 13.49 16.45
CA LEU A 96 1.82 14.40 15.61
C LEU A 96 2.32 14.30 14.18
N LEU A 97 1.51 13.72 13.30
CA LEU A 97 1.87 13.41 11.94
C LEU A 97 1.10 14.25 10.94
N LEU A 98 1.79 14.68 9.89
CA LEU A 98 1.23 15.47 8.80
C LEU A 98 1.34 14.69 7.49
N SER A 99 0.22 14.61 6.73
CA SER A 99 0.18 13.83 5.50
C SER A 99 -0.46 14.61 4.34
N PRO A 100 0.19 15.69 3.85
CA PRO A 100 -0.37 16.53 2.79
C PRO A 100 -0.45 15.78 1.45
N LEU A 101 -1.51 16.10 0.71
CA LEU A 101 -1.75 15.64 -0.65
C LEU A 101 -2.14 16.83 -1.54
N LEU A 102 -1.47 16.98 -2.67
CA LEU A 102 -1.81 17.92 -3.73
C LEU A 102 -2.19 17.14 -4.98
N GLY A 103 -3.34 17.42 -5.57
CA GLY A 103 -3.79 16.85 -6.84
C GLY A 103 -4.17 17.93 -7.84
N ILE A 104 -3.83 17.73 -9.10
CA ILE A 104 -4.20 18.58 -10.22
C ILE A 104 -4.87 17.71 -11.28
N TYR A 105 -6.03 18.11 -11.72
CA TYR A 105 -6.83 17.45 -12.74
C TYR A 105 -7.09 18.44 -13.88
N TRP A 106 -6.95 17.98 -15.10
CA TRP A 106 -7.15 18.77 -16.29
C TRP A 106 -8.00 18.03 -17.31
N ASP A 107 -9.21 18.55 -17.54
CA ASP A 107 -10.12 18.10 -18.61
C ASP A 107 -9.68 18.77 -19.92
N PHE A 108 -8.66 18.23 -20.59
CA PHE A 108 -8.10 18.78 -21.82
C PHE A 108 -9.16 18.92 -22.92
N SER A 109 -9.94 17.85 -23.10
CA SER A 109 -11.09 17.81 -24.01
C SER A 109 -12.22 16.97 -23.39
N GLY A 110 -13.38 16.90 -24.05
CA GLY A 110 -14.46 16.01 -23.63
C GLY A 110 -14.05 14.54 -23.54
N ASN A 111 -13.02 14.16 -24.29
CA ASN A 111 -12.54 12.78 -24.39
C ASN A 111 -11.25 12.52 -23.63
N LEU A 112 -10.46 13.54 -23.27
CA LEU A 112 -9.12 13.37 -22.70
C LEU A 112 -8.97 14.14 -21.38
N LYS A 113 -8.62 13.41 -20.34
CA LYS A 113 -8.37 13.92 -18.99
C LYS A 113 -6.99 13.55 -18.52
N PHE A 114 -6.28 14.50 -17.95
CA PHE A 114 -5.00 14.31 -17.28
C PHE A 114 -5.15 14.51 -15.78
N TYR A 115 -4.31 13.82 -15.02
CA TYR A 115 -4.20 14.06 -13.59
C TYR A 115 -2.76 13.84 -13.14
N THR A 116 -2.38 14.60 -12.12
CA THR A 116 -1.16 14.39 -11.38
C THR A 116 -1.41 14.67 -9.91
N SER A 117 -0.75 13.94 -9.03
CA SER A 117 -0.84 14.16 -7.60
C SER A 117 0.46 13.81 -6.90
N GLY A 118 0.78 14.58 -5.87
CA GLY A 118 1.87 14.31 -4.95
C GLY A 118 1.34 14.15 -3.54
N ALA A 119 1.86 13.19 -2.80
CA ALA A 119 1.51 12.97 -1.40
C ALA A 119 2.79 12.74 -0.59
N LEU A 120 2.79 13.34 0.61
CA LEU A 120 3.73 13.02 1.67
C LEU A 120 2.93 12.39 2.78
N GLY A 121 3.37 11.26 3.30
CA GLY A 121 2.68 10.57 4.38
C GLY A 121 3.67 10.12 5.44
N GLU A 122 3.38 10.44 6.67
CA GLU A 122 4.02 9.86 7.82
C GLU A 122 3.08 8.83 8.44
N LYS A 123 3.62 7.69 8.83
CA LYS A 123 2.84 6.58 9.40
C LYS A 123 3.48 6.17 10.71
N PRO A 124 2.71 6.12 11.79
CA PRO A 124 3.20 5.48 12.99
C PRO A 124 3.41 4.00 12.69
N TYR A 125 4.52 3.48 13.12
CA TYR A 125 4.79 2.07 12.88
C TYR A 125 4.00 1.19 13.85
N MET A 126 3.32 0.30 13.27
CA MET A 126 2.61 -0.90 13.72
C MET A 126 2.41 -1.09 15.23
N PHE A 127 1.32 -0.56 15.71
CA PHE A 127 0.66 -0.99 16.94
C PHE A 127 0.48 -2.53 17.03
N ASN A 128 0.39 -3.21 15.89
CA ASN A 128 0.12 -4.64 15.80
C ASN A 128 1.31 -5.55 16.12
N ASN A 129 2.54 -5.05 16.01
CA ASN A 129 3.76 -5.87 16.15
C ASN A 129 4.52 -5.56 17.46
N ARG A 130 3.86 -4.90 18.41
CA ARG A 130 4.46 -4.62 19.72
C ARG A 130 4.17 -5.76 20.71
N TYR A 131 5.00 -6.77 20.68
CA TYR A 131 5.02 -7.90 21.60
C TYR A 131 6.44 -8.49 21.63
N GLN A 132 6.82 -9.10 22.76
CA GLN A 132 8.17 -9.66 22.94
C GLN A 132 8.23 -11.16 22.75
N GLY A 133 7.17 -11.86 23.10
CA GLY A 133 7.14 -13.31 22.98
C GLY A 133 6.99 -13.74 21.52
N LEU A 134 7.37 -14.95 21.24
CA LEU A 134 7.19 -15.55 19.94
C LEU A 134 5.70 -15.84 19.68
N ILE A 135 5.27 -15.59 18.45
CA ILE A 135 3.93 -15.97 17.96
C ILE A 135 4.10 -16.89 16.77
N LEU A 136 3.37 -17.98 16.76
CA LEU A 136 3.32 -18.92 15.64
C LEU A 136 2.39 -18.37 14.55
N ASN A 137 2.96 -17.92 13.42
CA ASN A 137 2.19 -17.46 12.27
C ASN A 137 1.70 -18.61 11.40
N ASN A 138 2.52 -19.64 11.28
CA ASN A 138 2.17 -20.90 10.62
C ASN A 138 3.08 -22.01 11.17
N TYR A 139 2.84 -23.25 10.75
CA TYR A 139 3.51 -24.45 11.25
C TYR A 139 5.07 -24.43 11.17
N ARG A 140 5.68 -23.47 10.45
CA ARG A 140 7.14 -23.33 10.29
C ARG A 140 7.66 -21.94 10.59
N THR A 141 6.79 -20.99 10.94
CA THR A 141 7.19 -19.60 11.04
C THR A 141 6.76 -19.01 12.37
N LEU A 142 7.74 -18.62 13.14
CA LEU A 142 7.58 -17.84 14.36
C LEU A 142 7.87 -16.37 14.07
N GLN A 143 7.19 -15.48 14.75
CA GLN A 143 7.40 -14.05 14.65
C GLN A 143 7.60 -13.45 16.04
N GLN A 144 8.56 -12.55 16.14
CA GLN A 144 8.80 -11.71 17.30
C GLN A 144 8.67 -10.26 16.90
N GLY A 145 7.91 -9.49 17.66
CA GLY A 145 7.77 -8.06 17.47
C GLY A 145 8.88 -7.25 18.11
N THR A 146 8.69 -5.94 18.22
CA THR A 146 9.58 -5.01 18.90
C THR A 146 8.80 -4.00 19.70
N TYR A 147 9.33 -3.55 20.83
CA TYR A 147 8.77 -2.47 21.63
C TYR A 147 9.25 -1.07 21.21
N GLU A 148 10.34 -1.00 20.48
CA GLU A 148 10.86 0.28 20.05
C GLU A 148 9.82 1.00 19.16
N TYR A 149 9.54 2.25 19.46
CA TYR A 149 8.67 3.08 18.64
C TYR A 149 9.47 3.84 17.58
N ALA A 150 8.95 3.90 16.37
CA ALA A 150 9.44 4.79 15.34
C ALA A 150 8.36 5.06 14.29
N THR A 151 8.51 6.14 13.56
CA THR A 151 7.63 6.53 12.46
C THR A 151 8.30 6.25 11.13
N GLY A 152 7.53 5.73 10.19
CA GLY A 152 7.92 5.62 8.80
C GLY A 152 7.43 6.80 7.98
N SER A 153 8.00 7.00 6.81
CA SER A 153 7.51 7.98 5.86
C SER A 153 7.33 7.41 4.46
N GLN A 154 6.36 7.98 3.73
CA GLN A 154 6.10 7.63 2.36
C GLN A 154 5.93 8.91 1.54
N LYS A 155 6.62 8.97 0.40
CA LYS A 155 6.40 10.00 -0.62
C LYS A 155 5.84 9.31 -1.85
N MET A 156 4.82 9.90 -2.45
CA MET A 156 4.21 9.35 -3.66
C MET A 156 4.02 10.46 -4.69
N LEU A 157 4.37 10.15 -5.92
CA LEU A 157 4.02 10.94 -7.09
C LEU A 157 3.22 10.04 -8.04
N SER A 158 2.05 10.50 -8.45
CA SER A 158 1.17 9.80 -9.37
C SER A 158 0.84 10.70 -10.53
N SER A 159 0.85 10.17 -11.75
CA SER A 159 0.43 10.88 -12.95
C SER A 159 -0.22 9.93 -13.93
N GLY A 160 -1.20 10.44 -14.66
CA GLY A 160 -1.86 9.61 -15.65
C GLY A 160 -2.80 10.39 -16.55
N PHE A 161 -3.35 9.67 -17.51
CA PHE A 161 -4.42 10.16 -18.35
C PHE A 161 -5.50 9.11 -18.58
N ASN A 162 -6.69 9.59 -18.93
CA ASN A 162 -7.79 8.77 -19.38
C ASN A 162 -8.33 9.36 -20.67
N TYR A 163 -8.39 8.55 -21.71
CA TYR A 163 -9.03 8.85 -22.98
C TYR A 163 -10.26 8.00 -23.15
N LYS A 164 -11.40 8.64 -23.49
CA LYS A 164 -12.66 7.97 -23.71
C LYS A 164 -13.36 8.59 -24.92
N ASN A 165 -13.45 7.85 -26.01
CA ASN A 165 -14.22 8.22 -27.19
C ASN A 165 -15.33 7.19 -27.42
N THR A 166 -16.50 7.46 -26.89
CA THR A 166 -17.66 6.56 -26.96
C THR A 166 -18.22 6.40 -28.37
N SER A 167 -18.11 7.43 -29.22
CA SER A 167 -18.60 7.38 -30.61
C SER A 167 -17.77 6.45 -31.50
N GLN A 168 -16.48 6.29 -31.18
CA GLN A 168 -15.58 5.37 -31.87
C GLN A 168 -15.31 4.09 -31.07
N GLY A 169 -15.92 3.96 -29.89
CA GLY A 169 -15.67 2.83 -29.00
C GLY A 169 -14.21 2.69 -28.54
N LEU A 170 -13.45 3.79 -28.46
CA LEU A 170 -12.02 3.80 -28.09
C LEU A 170 -11.83 4.25 -26.65
N PHE A 171 -11.07 3.44 -25.89
CA PHE A 171 -10.74 3.74 -24.49
C PHE A 171 -9.27 3.48 -24.27
N ALA A 172 -8.58 4.43 -23.63
CA ALA A 172 -7.19 4.26 -23.22
C ALA A 172 -6.97 4.90 -21.86
N SER A 173 -6.13 4.29 -21.03
CA SER A 173 -5.69 4.87 -19.78
C SER A 173 -4.23 4.55 -19.53
N LEU A 174 -3.53 5.47 -18.88
CA LEU A 174 -2.20 5.28 -18.35
C LEU A 174 -2.16 5.87 -16.94
N ASN A 175 -1.57 5.12 -16.02
CA ASN A 175 -1.26 5.58 -14.68
C ASN A 175 0.15 5.15 -14.31
N ILE A 176 0.96 6.09 -13.84
CA ILE A 176 2.32 5.85 -13.38
C ILE A 176 2.44 6.41 -11.96
N ASN A 177 2.91 5.58 -11.05
CA ASN A 177 3.16 5.95 -9.66
C ASN A 177 4.62 5.70 -9.32
N ARG A 178 5.22 6.66 -8.65
CA ARG A 178 6.52 6.55 -8.01
C ARG A 178 6.34 6.65 -6.51
N ILE A 179 6.87 5.68 -5.76
CA ILE A 179 6.72 5.59 -4.32
C ILE A 179 8.10 5.45 -3.69
N TRP A 180 8.38 6.30 -2.72
CA TRP A 180 9.57 6.22 -1.86
C TRP A 180 9.10 5.98 -0.44
N ASN A 181 9.57 4.91 0.17
CA ASN A 181 9.27 4.56 1.54
C ASN A 181 10.53 4.60 2.39
N ILE A 182 10.37 5.06 3.62
CA ILE A 182 11.31 4.90 4.70
C ILE A 182 10.59 4.09 5.76
N ASP A 183 10.99 2.82 5.89
CA ASP A 183 10.47 1.91 6.90
C ASP A 183 11.45 1.89 8.07
N PRO A 184 11.01 2.26 9.28
CA PRO A 184 11.91 2.38 10.44
C PRO A 184 12.32 1.04 11.02
N TYR A 185 11.68 -0.04 10.59
CA TYR A 185 11.97 -1.38 11.08
C TYR A 185 12.28 -2.33 9.95
N ARG A 186 12.99 -3.35 10.33
CA ARG A 186 13.35 -4.43 9.47
C ARG A 186 13.06 -5.77 10.14
N ASN A 187 12.58 -6.71 9.36
CA ASN A 187 12.45 -8.09 9.77
C ASN A 187 13.74 -8.85 9.42
N ILE A 188 14.39 -9.38 10.45
CA ILE A 188 15.54 -10.27 10.29
C ILE A 188 15.00 -11.68 10.36
N GLN A 189 15.35 -12.49 9.37
CA GLN A 189 15.04 -13.90 9.35
C GLN A 189 16.22 -14.69 9.95
N GLN A 190 15.94 -15.56 10.90
CA GLN A 190 16.88 -16.50 11.48
C GLN A 190 16.35 -17.93 11.32
N PHE A 191 17.19 -18.82 10.84
CA PHE A 191 16.90 -20.25 10.83
C PHE A 191 17.29 -20.83 12.19
N VAL A 192 16.35 -21.45 12.88
CA VAL A 192 16.58 -22.07 14.19
C VAL A 192 16.81 -23.57 14.01
N SER A 193 16.17 -24.15 13.01
CA SER A 193 16.34 -25.51 12.53
C SER A 193 15.89 -25.60 11.08
N ASP A 194 16.08 -26.75 10.46
CA ASP A 194 15.58 -27.00 9.09
C ASP A 194 14.06 -26.80 8.96
N ASP A 195 13.33 -26.91 10.07
CA ASP A 195 11.88 -26.82 10.12
C ASP A 195 11.34 -25.45 10.55
N PHE A 196 12.12 -24.63 11.29
CA PHE A 196 11.63 -23.41 11.89
C PHE A 196 12.43 -22.17 11.52
N ARG A 197 11.70 -21.11 11.17
CA ARG A 197 12.20 -19.75 10.90
C ARG A 197 11.62 -18.78 11.91
N ILE A 198 12.46 -17.90 12.43
CA ILE A 198 12.03 -16.79 13.28
C ILE A 198 12.23 -15.49 12.52
N TYR A 199 11.17 -14.68 12.44
CA TYR A 199 11.25 -13.30 11.99
C TYR A 199 11.25 -12.38 13.20
N THR A 200 12.33 -11.66 13.39
CA THR A 200 12.48 -10.68 14.47
C THR A 200 12.47 -9.28 13.88
N SER A 201 11.58 -8.41 14.36
CA SER A 201 11.56 -7.00 13.97
C SER A 201 12.58 -6.23 14.80
N THR A 202 13.49 -5.52 14.12
CA THR A 202 14.47 -4.63 14.75
C THR A 202 14.34 -3.23 14.22
N LYS A 203 14.63 -2.21 15.05
CA LYS A 203 14.67 -0.82 14.63
C LYS A 203 15.90 -0.57 13.77
N GLN A 204 15.70 -0.61 12.48
CA GLN A 204 16.71 -0.33 11.48
C GLN A 204 16.04 0.25 10.25
N GLU A 205 16.32 1.51 9.96
CA GLU A 205 15.76 2.21 8.82
C GLU A 205 16.10 1.53 7.50
N THR A 206 15.07 1.31 6.70
CA THR A 206 15.19 0.75 5.35
C THR A 206 14.53 1.68 4.35
N LYS A 207 15.23 2.00 3.29
CA LYS A 207 14.70 2.79 2.18
C LYS A 207 14.29 1.85 1.05
N SER A 208 13.07 2.02 0.58
CA SER A 208 12.60 1.34 -0.62
C SER A 208 12.05 2.34 -1.62
N ASN A 209 12.11 1.96 -2.88
CA ASN A 209 11.73 2.78 -4.00
C ASN A 209 11.04 1.92 -5.05
N SER A 210 9.82 2.30 -5.41
CA SER A 210 8.98 1.51 -6.29
C SER A 210 8.38 2.33 -7.41
N TRP A 211 8.28 1.71 -8.59
CA TRP A 211 7.51 2.17 -9.71
C TRP A 211 6.34 1.23 -9.95
N LEU A 212 5.16 1.80 -10.16
CA LEU A 212 3.98 1.06 -10.61
C LEU A 212 3.44 1.75 -11.86
N GLY A 213 3.26 1.00 -12.93
CA GLY A 213 2.66 1.46 -14.17
C GLY A 213 1.48 0.58 -14.52
N ASN A 214 0.37 1.20 -14.92
CA ASN A 214 -0.79 0.50 -15.47
C ASN A 214 -1.18 1.22 -16.76
N ALA A 215 -1.26 0.48 -17.85
CA ALA A 215 -1.76 0.96 -19.12
C ALA A 215 -2.88 0.04 -19.59
N SER A 216 -3.97 0.62 -20.09
CA SER A 216 -5.02 -0.13 -20.73
C SER A 216 -5.42 0.52 -22.04
N PHE A 217 -5.73 -0.28 -23.01
CA PHE A 217 -6.31 0.13 -24.27
C PHE A 217 -7.41 -0.84 -24.65
N SER A 218 -8.55 -0.33 -25.07
CA SER A 218 -9.64 -1.17 -25.58
C SER A 218 -10.39 -0.48 -26.70
N VAL A 219 -10.93 -1.30 -27.60
CA VAL A 219 -11.70 -0.88 -28.75
C VAL A 219 -12.97 -1.71 -28.86
N SER A 220 -14.08 -1.03 -29.16
CA SER A 220 -15.35 -1.67 -29.52
C SER A 220 -15.26 -2.24 -30.93
N LEU A 221 -15.77 -3.44 -31.12
CA LEU A 221 -15.76 -4.17 -32.39
C LEU A 221 -17.22 -4.45 -32.78
N ASP A 222 -17.79 -3.56 -33.60
CA ASP A 222 -19.23 -3.61 -33.94
C ASP A 222 -19.63 -4.90 -34.68
N PHE A 223 -18.71 -5.43 -35.52
CA PHE A 223 -18.95 -6.64 -36.30
C PHE A 223 -19.15 -7.90 -35.45
N ILE A 224 -18.63 -7.91 -34.21
CA ILE A 224 -18.83 -9.00 -33.24
C ILE A 224 -19.64 -8.55 -32.03
N ARG A 225 -20.21 -7.34 -32.06
CA ARG A 225 -20.89 -6.72 -30.91
C ARG A 225 -20.13 -6.90 -29.61
N GLY A 226 -18.85 -6.61 -29.66
CA GLY A 226 -17.93 -6.91 -28.57
C GLY A 226 -16.85 -5.87 -28.38
N MET A 227 -15.85 -6.23 -27.59
CA MET A 227 -14.73 -5.37 -27.25
C MET A 227 -13.45 -6.22 -27.25
N ALA A 228 -12.35 -5.65 -27.74
CA ALA A 228 -11.01 -6.19 -27.54
C ALA A 228 -10.15 -5.16 -26.81
N GLY A 229 -9.21 -5.64 -26.01
CA GLY A 229 -8.32 -4.77 -25.24
C GLY A 229 -7.04 -5.45 -24.80
N ILE A 230 -6.10 -4.62 -24.40
CA ILE A 230 -4.83 -5.01 -23.81
C ILE A 230 -4.62 -4.23 -22.52
N ASP A 231 -4.25 -4.93 -21.45
CA ASP A 231 -3.87 -4.37 -20.17
C ASP A 231 -2.39 -4.71 -19.90
N VAL A 232 -1.63 -3.71 -19.51
CA VAL A 232 -0.22 -3.86 -19.13
C VAL A 232 -0.06 -3.34 -17.71
N GLN A 233 0.52 -4.17 -16.84
CA GLN A 233 0.87 -3.80 -15.48
C GLN A 233 2.38 -3.98 -15.30
N TYR A 234 3.04 -2.94 -14.83
CA TYR A 234 4.47 -2.96 -14.54
C TYR A 234 4.69 -2.59 -13.08
N PHE A 235 5.49 -3.37 -12.41
CA PHE A 235 5.96 -3.11 -11.06
C PHE A 235 7.47 -3.31 -10.99
N ASN A 236 8.15 -2.35 -10.38
CA ASN A 236 9.56 -2.45 -10.07
C ASN A 236 9.76 -1.91 -8.66
N SER A 237 10.43 -2.66 -7.81
CA SER A 237 10.75 -2.24 -6.45
C SER A 237 12.19 -2.58 -6.12
N SER A 238 12.90 -1.63 -5.57
CA SER A 238 14.24 -1.81 -5.02
C SER A 238 14.25 -1.53 -3.53
N SER A 239 14.92 -2.40 -2.78
CA SER A 239 15.04 -2.32 -1.33
C SER A 239 16.34 -3.00 -0.91
N LEU A 240 16.56 -3.12 0.39
CA LEU A 240 17.66 -3.86 0.97
C LEU A 240 17.12 -5.10 1.68
N LEU A 241 17.71 -6.24 1.42
CA LEU A 241 17.50 -7.50 2.14
C LEU A 241 18.63 -7.71 3.14
N ILE A 242 18.31 -8.15 4.34
CA ILE A 242 19.33 -8.71 5.26
C ILE A 242 19.10 -10.20 5.40
N ALA A 243 20.11 -10.96 5.04
CA ALA A 243 20.20 -12.36 5.31
C ALA A 243 21.53 -12.64 6.02
N GLU A 244 21.51 -13.45 7.09
CA GLU A 244 22.70 -13.85 7.83
C GLU A 244 23.66 -12.70 8.22
N LYS A 245 23.10 -11.56 8.65
CA LYS A 245 23.82 -10.33 9.01
C LYS A 245 24.45 -9.56 7.83
N GLN A 246 24.28 -9.99 6.62
CA GLN A 246 24.71 -9.27 5.42
C GLN A 246 23.56 -8.46 4.82
N THR A 247 23.85 -7.23 4.41
CA THR A 247 22.90 -6.37 3.72
C THR A 247 23.14 -6.46 2.23
N MET A 248 22.12 -6.89 1.48
CA MET A 248 22.20 -7.07 0.04
C MET A 248 21.14 -6.24 -0.67
N PRO A 249 21.46 -5.56 -1.79
CA PRO A 249 20.44 -4.94 -2.63
C PRO A 249 19.51 -6.01 -3.20
N TYR A 250 18.23 -5.70 -3.16
CA TYR A 250 17.15 -6.59 -3.59
C TYR A 250 16.25 -5.83 -4.54
N ARG A 251 16.00 -6.40 -5.71
CA ARG A 251 15.13 -5.81 -6.73
C ARG A 251 14.13 -6.82 -7.25
N THR A 252 12.89 -6.41 -7.29
CA THR A 252 11.78 -7.18 -7.87
C THR A 252 11.23 -6.42 -9.06
N GLU A 253 11.09 -7.10 -10.18
CA GLU A 253 10.40 -6.58 -11.37
C GLU A 253 9.30 -7.54 -11.75
N MET A 254 8.14 -7.00 -12.08
CA MET A 254 7.00 -7.75 -12.58
C MET A 254 6.39 -7.01 -13.75
N CYS A 255 6.15 -7.71 -14.84
CA CYS A 255 5.39 -7.21 -15.97
C CYS A 255 4.30 -8.23 -16.30
N ASN A 256 3.05 -7.78 -16.26
CA ASN A 256 1.90 -8.56 -16.67
C ASN A 256 1.28 -7.91 -17.90
N ILE A 257 1.13 -8.67 -18.97
CA ILE A 257 0.46 -8.26 -20.19
C ILE A 257 -0.74 -9.17 -20.39
N GLU A 258 -1.92 -8.61 -20.41
CA GLU A 258 -3.16 -9.33 -20.58
C GLU A 258 -3.92 -8.85 -21.81
N PHE A 259 -4.23 -9.76 -22.71
CA PHE A 259 -5.15 -9.54 -23.82
C PHE A 259 -6.53 -10.08 -23.47
N LYS A 260 -7.56 -9.28 -23.73
CA LYS A 260 -8.98 -9.62 -23.50
C LYS A 260 -9.76 -9.37 -24.77
N ALA A 261 -10.63 -10.28 -25.09
CA ALA A 261 -11.62 -10.05 -26.14
C ALA A 261 -12.94 -10.72 -25.75
N ASN A 262 -14.03 -10.08 -26.01
CA ASN A 262 -15.36 -10.63 -25.81
C ASN A 262 -16.30 -10.16 -26.91
N GLY A 263 -17.39 -10.86 -27.08
CA GLY A 263 -18.39 -10.49 -28.09
C GLY A 263 -19.57 -11.43 -28.12
N GLN A 264 -20.45 -11.14 -29.05
CA GLN A 264 -21.67 -11.90 -29.30
C GLN A 264 -21.64 -12.41 -30.75
N LEU A 265 -21.58 -13.70 -30.94
CA LEU A 265 -21.61 -14.32 -32.28
C LEU A 265 -23.02 -14.29 -32.88
N VAL A 266 -24.00 -14.66 -32.06
CA VAL A 266 -25.43 -14.57 -32.34
C VAL A 266 -26.16 -14.12 -31.08
N SER A 267 -27.43 -13.75 -31.18
CA SER A 267 -28.19 -13.15 -30.06
C SER A 267 -28.18 -13.95 -28.75
N TRP A 268 -27.87 -15.24 -28.82
CA TRP A 268 -27.88 -16.16 -27.69
C TRP A 268 -26.51 -16.79 -27.36
N ILE A 269 -25.43 -16.50 -28.15
CA ILE A 269 -24.08 -17.02 -27.90
C ILE A 269 -23.15 -15.84 -27.60
N ASN A 270 -22.69 -15.76 -26.35
CA ASN A 270 -21.63 -14.86 -25.93
C ASN A 270 -20.33 -15.65 -25.81
N TRP A 271 -19.21 -15.03 -26.16
CA TRP A 271 -17.89 -15.58 -26.03
C TRP A 271 -16.95 -14.60 -25.30
N SER A 272 -15.98 -15.14 -24.62
CA SER A 272 -14.89 -14.35 -24.01
C SER A 272 -13.57 -15.10 -24.15
N TYR A 273 -12.53 -14.35 -24.42
CA TYR A 273 -11.17 -14.86 -24.52
C TYR A 273 -10.24 -13.99 -23.68
N ARG A 274 -9.35 -14.64 -22.95
CA ARG A 274 -8.35 -13.97 -22.11
C ARG A 274 -7.05 -14.76 -22.18
N VAL A 275 -5.94 -14.04 -22.45
CA VAL A 275 -4.58 -14.55 -22.36
C VAL A 275 -3.76 -13.57 -21.55
N ALA A 276 -3.02 -14.06 -20.59
CA ALA A 276 -2.11 -13.27 -19.79
C ALA A 276 -0.69 -13.86 -19.85
N HIS A 277 0.29 -12.99 -19.95
CA HIS A 277 1.69 -13.34 -19.86
C HIS A 277 2.32 -12.57 -18.68
N ASN A 278 2.91 -13.32 -17.77
CA ASN A 278 3.56 -12.77 -16.57
C ASN A 278 5.06 -12.99 -16.65
N LEU A 279 5.81 -11.90 -16.50
CA LEU A 279 7.25 -11.89 -16.36
C LEU A 279 7.57 -11.45 -14.93
N TYR A 280 8.30 -12.26 -14.21
CA TYR A 280 8.76 -11.94 -12.86
C TYR A 280 10.27 -12.12 -12.80
N THR A 281 10.97 -11.08 -12.41
CA THR A 281 12.43 -11.10 -12.23
C THR A 281 12.77 -10.71 -10.80
N LEU A 282 13.55 -11.55 -10.17
CA LEU A 282 14.14 -11.32 -8.86
C LEU A 282 15.65 -11.19 -9.02
N SER A 283 16.21 -10.12 -8.47
CA SER A 283 17.65 -9.91 -8.45
C SER A 283 18.10 -9.63 -7.02
N ILE A 284 19.08 -10.39 -6.56
CA ILE A 284 19.74 -10.20 -5.27
C ILE A 284 21.21 -9.92 -5.58
N ASN A 285 21.75 -8.86 -4.98
CA ASN A 285 23.16 -8.47 -5.12
C ASN A 285 23.64 -8.29 -6.59
N GLU A 286 22.73 -7.84 -7.46
CA GLU A 286 22.96 -7.59 -8.91
C GLU A 286 23.49 -8.78 -9.73
N MET A 287 23.93 -9.86 -9.13
CA MET A 287 24.54 -11.01 -9.81
C MET A 287 23.55 -12.16 -10.09
N ASP A 288 22.53 -12.33 -9.25
CA ASP A 288 21.57 -13.42 -9.39
C ASP A 288 20.25 -12.90 -9.97
N LYS A 289 20.06 -13.04 -11.29
CA LYS A 289 18.80 -12.75 -11.95
C LYS A 289 18.04 -14.04 -12.19
N ASN A 290 17.00 -14.28 -11.40
CA ASN A 290 16.06 -15.35 -11.65
C ASN A 290 14.81 -14.78 -12.34
N THR A 291 14.54 -15.20 -13.57
CA THR A 291 13.36 -14.78 -14.32
C THR A 291 12.40 -15.95 -14.44
N LEU A 292 11.17 -15.75 -14.00
CA LEU A 292 10.08 -16.72 -14.13
C LEU A 292 9.08 -16.21 -15.17
N HIS A 293 8.69 -17.11 -16.08
CA HIS A 293 7.65 -16.86 -17.06
C HIS A 293 6.40 -17.64 -16.69
N GLY A 294 5.23 -17.01 -16.75
CA GLY A 294 3.94 -17.63 -16.51
C GLY A 294 2.94 -17.25 -17.63
N TRP A 295 2.10 -18.18 -18.02
CA TRP A 295 1.02 -17.99 -19.02
C TRP A 295 -0.35 -18.14 -18.37
#